data_72b7eb58c857cb8554d0559bf75432fc
#
_entry.id   72b7eb58c857cb8554d0559bf75432fc
#
_cell.length_a   1.000
_cell.length_b   1.000
_cell.length_c   1.000
_cell.angle_alpha   90.00
_cell.angle_beta   90.00
_cell.angle_gamma   90.00
#
_symmetry.space_group_name_H-M   'P 1'
#
loop_
_entity.id
_entity.type
_entity.pdbx_description
1 polymer ?
#
loop_
_entity_poly.entity_id
_entity_poly.type
_entity_poly.pdbx_seq_one_letter_code
_entity_poly.pdbx_strand_id
1 'polypeptide(L)'
;LWHHKSFYVRIKDTQNKFPLSGIIGVQHWAQWGGTSSNPRIGVQPHSLKDFIRVVCGSEGGDNATLSDQVNVLGNHFGSYDFKLEYTMPNWKLAAYHQHYFEDKSGMIFVNGTDGLWGAQLDLPRLPWLKKVVTEYLVTRNQSGPFHFIIFDHDKYQGPGGGGDDYYNNIEYITGSSYFGQGIGSPLLTSPQYNTNGDIDFKNTRVRAWHLAFEGDLSPMVSYRLRYTLMNSWGKPYAPFLNNKRSNSGQVEVKYHHPRLQGWEFTGAVAADAGSLYGDNVGF
;
A
#
# COMPACT_ATOMS: atom_id res chain seq x y z
N LEU A 1 -3.09 -18.19 -6.17
CA LEU A 1 -1.68 -17.90 -6.49
C LEU A 1 -1.43 -16.40 -6.52
N TRP A 2 -0.18 -15.98 -6.23
CA TRP A 2 0.24 -14.58 -6.31
C TRP A 2 1.37 -14.42 -7.31
N HIS A 3 1.28 -13.37 -8.12
CA HIS A 3 2.32 -12.91 -9.02
C HIS A 3 2.70 -11.48 -8.65
N HIS A 4 3.99 -11.19 -8.60
CA HIS A 4 4.51 -9.83 -8.40
C HIS A 4 5.60 -9.53 -9.43
N LYS A 5 5.54 -8.35 -10.01
CA LYS A 5 6.59 -7.81 -10.87
C LYS A 5 6.84 -6.35 -10.52
N SER A 6 8.09 -5.92 -10.67
CA SER A 6 8.47 -4.51 -10.51
C SER A 6 9.57 -4.16 -11.50
N PHE A 7 9.57 -2.91 -11.93
CA PHE A 7 10.60 -2.36 -12.78
C PHE A 7 10.93 -0.94 -12.32
N TYR A 8 12.20 -0.65 -12.15
CA TYR A 8 12.70 0.65 -11.70
C TYR A 8 13.84 1.15 -12.56
N VAL A 9 13.80 2.44 -12.90
CA VAL A 9 14.88 3.16 -13.55
C VAL A 9 15.36 4.25 -12.61
N ARG A 10 16.67 4.27 -12.35
CA ARG A 10 17.32 5.33 -11.59
C ARG A 10 18.21 6.16 -12.52
N ILE A 11 18.00 7.46 -12.50
CA ILE A 11 18.79 8.46 -13.23
C ILE A 11 19.60 9.24 -12.20
N LYS A 12 20.92 9.20 -12.32
CA LYS A 12 21.85 9.96 -11.47
C LYS A 12 23.09 10.35 -12.24
N ASP A 13 23.73 11.44 -11.83
CA ASP A 13 25.07 11.78 -12.31
C ASP A 13 26.09 10.83 -11.67
N THR A 14 26.78 10.03 -12.50
CA THR A 14 27.81 9.08 -12.04
C THR A 14 29.11 9.76 -11.59
N GLN A 15 29.31 11.00 -12.00
CA GLN A 15 30.46 11.79 -11.58
C GLN A 15 30.21 12.61 -10.30
N ASN A 16 29.00 12.53 -9.76
CA ASN A 16 28.55 13.26 -8.56
C ASN A 16 28.71 14.81 -8.66
N LYS A 17 28.73 15.36 -9.87
CA LYS A 17 28.76 16.81 -10.10
C LYS A 17 27.40 17.46 -9.93
N PHE A 18 26.35 16.70 -10.17
CA PHE A 18 24.95 17.13 -10.03
C PHE A 18 24.28 16.38 -8.87
N PRO A 19 23.82 17.10 -7.84
CA PRO A 19 23.34 16.48 -6.60
C PRO A 19 21.98 15.82 -6.68
N LEU A 20 21.25 15.99 -7.80
CA LEU A 20 19.89 15.45 -7.97
C LEU A 20 19.93 14.08 -8.63
N SER A 21 19.13 13.15 -8.11
CA SER A 21 18.82 11.89 -8.78
C SER A 21 17.32 11.62 -8.76
N GLY A 22 16.83 10.90 -9.76
CA GLY A 22 15.44 10.51 -9.91
C GLY A 22 15.28 8.99 -9.99
N ILE A 23 14.17 8.49 -9.49
CA ILE A 23 13.74 7.11 -9.67
C ILE A 23 12.30 7.15 -10.18
N ILE A 24 12.04 6.37 -11.22
CA ILE A 24 10.70 6.09 -11.73
C ILE A 24 10.55 4.57 -11.74
N GLY A 25 9.42 4.10 -11.25
CA GLY A 25 9.15 2.67 -11.20
C GLY A 25 7.69 2.33 -11.38
N VAL A 26 7.45 1.06 -11.57
CA VAL A 26 6.13 0.45 -11.55
C VAL A 26 6.21 -0.85 -10.77
N GLN A 27 5.25 -1.04 -9.89
CA GLN A 27 5.00 -2.31 -9.19
C GLN A 27 3.61 -2.80 -9.58
N HIS A 28 3.48 -4.11 -9.69
CA HIS A 28 2.22 -4.73 -9.98
C HIS A 28 2.19 -6.13 -9.38
N TRP A 29 1.15 -6.42 -8.62
CA TRP A 29 0.86 -7.77 -8.15
C TRP A 29 -0.55 -8.18 -8.53
N ALA A 30 -0.74 -9.48 -8.70
CA ALA A 30 -2.01 -10.05 -9.07
C ALA A 30 -2.25 -11.37 -8.33
N GLN A 31 -3.48 -11.56 -7.87
CA GLN A 31 -3.99 -12.82 -7.41
C GLN A 31 -4.71 -13.51 -8.56
N TRP A 32 -4.41 -14.80 -8.80
CA TRP A 32 -4.96 -15.52 -9.95
C TRP A 32 -5.06 -17.03 -9.68
N GLY A 33 -5.89 -17.72 -10.47
CA GLY A 33 -6.11 -19.16 -10.34
C GLY A 33 -6.71 -19.56 -8.99
N GLY A 34 -6.71 -20.84 -8.71
CA GLY A 34 -7.32 -21.38 -7.48
C GLY A 34 -8.81 -21.66 -7.63
N THR A 35 -9.47 -21.88 -6.50
CA THR A 35 -10.90 -22.18 -6.45
C THR A 35 -11.58 -21.27 -5.46
N SER A 36 -12.59 -20.53 -5.91
CA SER A 36 -13.42 -19.71 -5.03
C SER A 36 -14.33 -20.61 -4.18
N SER A 37 -14.53 -20.25 -2.92
CA SER A 37 -15.55 -20.87 -2.07
C SER A 37 -16.98 -20.53 -2.49
N ASN A 38 -17.16 -19.51 -3.33
CA ASN A 38 -18.44 -19.21 -3.96
C ASN A 38 -18.69 -20.17 -5.13
N PRO A 39 -19.70 -21.06 -5.06
CA PRO A 39 -19.95 -22.08 -6.10
C PRO A 39 -20.27 -21.49 -7.49
N ARG A 40 -20.74 -20.23 -7.54
CA ARG A 40 -21.04 -19.56 -8.81
C ARG A 40 -19.77 -19.11 -9.55
N ILE A 41 -18.68 -18.96 -8.83
CA ILE A 41 -17.39 -18.52 -9.36
C ILE A 41 -16.51 -19.74 -9.64
N GLY A 42 -16.44 -20.68 -8.70
CA GLY A 42 -15.79 -21.98 -8.86
C GLY A 42 -14.28 -21.89 -9.11
N VAL A 43 -13.80 -22.76 -10.01
CA VAL A 43 -12.37 -22.85 -10.39
C VAL A 43 -12.01 -21.70 -11.31
N GLN A 44 -10.96 -20.97 -10.95
CA GLN A 44 -10.44 -19.85 -11.72
C GLN A 44 -9.44 -20.33 -12.79
N PRO A 45 -9.33 -19.61 -13.93
CA PRO A 45 -8.36 -19.92 -14.97
C PRO A 45 -6.94 -20.04 -14.43
N HIS A 46 -6.22 -21.12 -14.77
CA HIS A 46 -4.90 -21.43 -14.20
C HIS A 46 -3.92 -22.06 -15.18
N SER A 47 -4.21 -22.01 -16.47
CA SER A 47 -3.27 -22.48 -17.51
C SER A 47 -2.07 -21.53 -17.69
N LEU A 48 -1.01 -21.98 -18.38
CA LEU A 48 0.11 -21.12 -18.75
C LEU A 48 -0.33 -19.91 -19.60
N LYS A 49 -1.33 -20.09 -20.47
CA LYS A 49 -1.91 -18.99 -21.24
C LYS A 49 -2.58 -17.96 -20.35
N ASP A 50 -3.30 -18.41 -19.30
CA ASP A 50 -3.95 -17.55 -18.34
C ASP A 50 -2.91 -16.81 -17.47
N PHE A 51 -1.83 -17.48 -17.08
CA PHE A 51 -0.70 -16.83 -16.40
C PHE A 51 -0.11 -15.68 -17.23
N ILE A 52 0.12 -15.89 -18.54
CA ILE A 52 0.62 -14.84 -19.43
C ILE A 52 -0.37 -13.67 -19.49
N ARG A 53 -1.68 -13.93 -19.55
CA ARG A 53 -2.70 -12.88 -19.51
C ARG A 53 -2.61 -12.06 -18.22
N VAL A 54 -2.50 -12.71 -17.07
CA VAL A 54 -2.33 -12.06 -15.76
C VAL A 54 -1.07 -11.20 -15.72
N VAL A 55 0.06 -11.73 -16.22
CA VAL A 55 1.31 -10.97 -16.30
C VAL A 55 1.19 -9.74 -17.19
N CYS A 56 0.44 -9.84 -18.29
CA CYS A 56 0.23 -8.73 -19.23
C CYS A 56 -0.91 -7.79 -18.83
N GLY A 57 -1.71 -8.13 -17.79
CA GLY A 57 -2.92 -7.37 -17.46
C GLY A 57 -3.97 -7.42 -18.58
N SER A 58 -4.19 -8.60 -19.16
CA SER A 58 -5.10 -8.82 -20.29
C SER A 58 -6.40 -9.48 -19.83
N GLU A 59 -7.44 -9.31 -20.61
CA GLU A 59 -8.76 -9.92 -20.41
C GLU A 59 -8.68 -11.44 -20.30
N GLY A 60 -9.62 -12.03 -19.56
CA GLY A 60 -9.83 -13.47 -19.45
C GLY A 60 -10.23 -14.13 -20.77
N GLY A 61 -10.14 -15.45 -20.86
CA GLY A 61 -10.71 -16.23 -21.94
C GLY A 61 -12.11 -16.71 -21.62
N ASP A 62 -12.69 -17.52 -22.53
CA ASP A 62 -14.03 -18.11 -22.36
C ASP A 62 -14.18 -18.97 -21.09
N ASN A 63 -13.07 -19.36 -20.48
CA ASN A 63 -13.01 -20.09 -19.21
C ASN A 63 -12.97 -19.19 -17.95
N ALA A 64 -13.03 -17.88 -18.13
CA ALA A 64 -13.07 -16.92 -17.04
C ALA A 64 -14.50 -16.47 -16.73
N THR A 65 -14.70 -15.79 -15.60
CA THR A 65 -15.97 -15.12 -15.30
C THR A 65 -16.25 -14.00 -16.30
N LEU A 66 -17.51 -13.59 -16.46
CA LEU A 66 -17.85 -12.48 -17.36
C LEU A 66 -17.14 -11.18 -16.97
N SER A 67 -16.93 -10.95 -15.69
CA SER A 67 -16.18 -9.79 -15.19
C SER A 67 -14.74 -9.81 -15.69
N ASP A 68 -14.04 -10.93 -15.55
CA ASP A 68 -12.67 -11.09 -15.98
C ASP A 68 -12.53 -11.10 -17.51
N GLN A 69 -13.57 -11.48 -18.25
CA GLN A 69 -13.59 -11.44 -19.72
C GLN A 69 -13.69 -10.01 -20.27
N VAL A 70 -14.33 -9.09 -19.55
CA VAL A 70 -14.51 -7.69 -20.00
C VAL A 70 -13.51 -6.71 -19.38
N ASN A 71 -12.80 -7.13 -18.31
CA ASN A 71 -11.77 -6.35 -17.62
C ASN A 71 -10.40 -7.00 -17.76
N VAL A 72 -9.80 -7.40 -16.64
CA VAL A 72 -8.52 -8.10 -16.57
C VAL A 72 -8.70 -9.40 -15.79
N LEU A 73 -8.00 -10.45 -16.22
CA LEU A 73 -8.05 -11.76 -15.57
C LEU A 73 -7.32 -11.71 -14.22
N GLY A 74 -8.07 -11.84 -13.12
CA GLY A 74 -7.52 -11.88 -11.78
C GLY A 74 -7.76 -10.60 -10.97
N ASN A 75 -7.32 -10.62 -9.72
CA ASN A 75 -7.38 -9.46 -8.83
C ASN A 75 -6.04 -8.71 -8.88
N HIS A 76 -6.03 -7.52 -9.39
CA HIS A 76 -4.83 -6.72 -9.65
C HIS A 76 -4.72 -5.55 -8.68
N PHE A 77 -3.48 -5.20 -8.33
CA PHE A 77 -3.15 -3.95 -7.67
C PHE A 77 -1.72 -3.54 -8.04
N GLY A 78 -1.47 -2.25 -8.17
CA GLY A 78 -0.15 -1.75 -8.49
C GLY A 78 0.08 -0.31 -8.08
N SER A 79 1.31 0.15 -8.36
CA SER A 79 1.65 1.57 -8.20
C SER A 79 2.62 2.03 -9.28
N TYR A 80 2.50 3.31 -9.64
CA TYR A 80 3.59 4.06 -10.24
C TYR A 80 4.36 4.75 -9.12
N ASP A 81 5.68 4.55 -9.13
CA ASP A 81 6.55 5.05 -8.07
C ASP A 81 7.45 6.15 -8.62
N PHE A 82 7.45 7.30 -7.97
CA PHE A 82 8.27 8.45 -8.31
C PHE A 82 9.08 8.86 -7.10
N LYS A 83 10.39 9.08 -7.26
CA LYS A 83 11.25 9.58 -6.20
C LYS A 83 12.29 10.54 -6.74
N LEU A 84 12.44 11.67 -6.08
CA LEU A 84 13.52 12.62 -6.29
C LEU A 84 14.39 12.66 -5.04
N GLU A 85 15.72 12.62 -5.23
CA GLU A 85 16.70 12.69 -4.16
C GLU A 85 17.70 13.80 -4.44
N TYR A 86 17.84 14.72 -3.50
CA TYR A 86 18.85 15.78 -3.54
C TYR A 86 19.89 15.51 -2.44
N THR A 87 21.14 15.30 -2.85
CA THR A 87 22.21 14.86 -1.94
C THR A 87 23.26 15.95 -1.79
N MET A 88 23.49 16.34 -0.55
CA MET A 88 24.54 17.29 -0.16
C MET A 88 25.52 16.58 0.81
N PRO A 89 26.73 17.13 1.05
CA PRO A 89 27.70 16.47 1.93
C PRO A 89 27.24 16.22 3.37
N ASN A 90 26.28 17.03 3.85
CA ASN A 90 25.84 17.03 5.25
C ASN A 90 24.41 16.57 5.44
N TRP A 91 23.63 16.45 4.35
CA TRP A 91 22.23 16.06 4.40
C TRP A 91 21.78 15.51 3.03
N LYS A 92 20.72 14.72 3.06
CA LYS A 92 20.03 14.24 1.86
C LYS A 92 18.53 14.41 2.06
N LEU A 93 17.88 15.03 1.09
CA LEU A 93 16.43 15.15 1.05
C LEU A 93 15.89 14.26 -0.07
N ALA A 94 14.88 13.47 0.23
CA ALA A 94 14.11 12.72 -0.75
C ALA A 94 12.63 13.10 -0.65
N ALA A 95 11.98 13.28 -1.80
CA ALA A 95 10.52 13.35 -1.93
C ALA A 95 10.05 12.21 -2.82
N TYR A 96 8.97 11.56 -2.47
CA TYR A 96 8.46 10.43 -3.24
C TYR A 96 6.94 10.36 -3.25
N HIS A 97 6.41 9.72 -4.29
CA HIS A 97 5.00 9.46 -4.47
C HIS A 97 4.81 8.06 -5.06
N GLN A 98 3.87 7.30 -4.48
CA GLN A 98 3.36 6.06 -5.03
C GLN A 98 1.91 6.29 -5.42
N HIS A 99 1.63 6.32 -6.71
CA HIS A 99 0.27 6.43 -7.23
C HIS A 99 -0.33 5.04 -7.39
N TYR A 100 -1.43 4.75 -6.71
CA TYR A 100 -2.06 3.42 -6.71
C TYR A 100 -3.00 3.24 -7.90
N PHE A 101 -3.12 2.00 -8.37
CA PHE A 101 -4.09 1.59 -9.37
C PHE A 101 -4.51 0.13 -9.17
N GLU A 102 -5.75 -0.21 -9.48
CA GLU A 102 -6.26 -1.59 -9.59
C GLU A 102 -6.57 -1.92 -11.03
N ASP A 103 -7.14 -0.96 -11.76
CA ASP A 103 -7.53 -1.09 -13.15
C ASP A 103 -7.07 0.10 -14.00
N LYS A 104 -7.60 0.17 -15.22
CA LYS A 104 -7.29 1.23 -16.18
C LYS A 104 -7.65 2.62 -15.65
N SER A 105 -8.69 2.76 -14.85
CA SER A 105 -9.12 4.06 -14.31
C SER A 105 -8.06 4.65 -13.37
N GLY A 106 -7.51 3.83 -12.47
CA GLY A 106 -6.37 4.19 -11.64
C GLY A 106 -5.11 4.44 -12.46
N MET A 107 -4.82 3.59 -13.46
CA MET A 107 -3.66 3.76 -14.34
C MET A 107 -3.65 5.08 -15.11
N ILE A 108 -4.80 5.67 -15.41
CA ILE A 108 -4.94 6.99 -16.07
C ILE A 108 -5.26 8.12 -15.07
N PHE A 109 -5.00 7.91 -13.78
CA PHE A 109 -5.10 8.91 -12.72
C PHE A 109 -6.51 9.44 -12.41
N VAL A 110 -7.57 8.68 -12.71
CA VAL A 110 -8.95 9.07 -12.34
C VAL A 110 -9.14 9.12 -10.83
N ASN A 111 -8.40 8.32 -10.07
CA ASN A 111 -8.37 8.32 -8.61
C ASN A 111 -7.63 9.54 -8.00
N GLY A 112 -7.14 10.46 -8.83
CA GLY A 112 -6.63 11.77 -8.43
C GLY A 112 -5.39 11.69 -7.54
N THR A 113 -5.53 12.07 -6.27
CA THR A 113 -4.42 12.14 -5.30
C THR A 113 -4.22 10.87 -4.48
N ASP A 114 -5.01 9.80 -4.74
CA ASP A 114 -4.86 8.54 -4.01
C ASP A 114 -3.45 7.97 -4.19
N GLY A 115 -2.90 7.47 -3.10
CA GLY A 115 -1.53 6.97 -3.05
C GLY A 115 -0.80 7.39 -1.78
N LEU A 116 0.51 7.15 -1.77
CA LEU A 116 1.42 7.52 -0.70
C LEU A 116 2.31 8.69 -1.15
N TRP A 117 2.31 9.77 -0.39
CA TRP A 117 3.18 10.93 -0.54
C TRP A 117 4.17 10.95 0.61
N GLY A 118 5.45 11.07 0.35
CA GLY A 118 6.44 11.04 1.41
C GLY A 118 7.61 11.98 1.19
N ALA A 119 8.24 12.35 2.31
CA ALA A 119 9.50 13.06 2.35
C ALA A 119 10.40 12.44 3.43
N GLN A 120 11.68 12.34 3.12
CA GLN A 120 12.72 11.85 4.01
C GLN A 120 13.89 12.82 4.04
N LEU A 121 14.34 13.17 5.22
CA LEU A 121 15.57 13.94 5.45
C LEU A 121 16.58 13.07 6.20
N ASP A 122 17.73 12.81 5.60
CA ASP A 122 18.86 12.15 6.22
C ASP A 122 19.88 13.20 6.66
N LEU A 123 20.34 13.11 7.91
CA LEU A 123 21.27 14.04 8.58
C LEU A 123 22.48 13.27 9.15
N PRO A 124 23.39 12.73 8.31
CA PRO A 124 24.43 11.80 8.74
C PRO A 124 25.44 12.39 9.74
N ARG A 125 25.53 13.72 9.82
CA ARG A 125 26.42 14.42 10.77
C ARG A 125 25.76 14.81 12.10
N LEU A 126 24.47 14.52 12.25
CA LEU A 126 23.72 14.82 13.47
C LEU A 126 23.33 13.52 14.18
N PRO A 127 24.18 12.99 15.09
CA PRO A 127 23.98 11.64 15.62
C PRO A 127 22.61 11.47 16.29
N TRP A 128 22.20 12.43 17.07
CA TRP A 128 20.94 12.34 17.84
C TRP A 128 19.67 12.45 16.96
N LEU A 129 19.79 12.88 15.70
CA LEU A 129 18.69 12.90 14.72
C LEU A 129 19.23 12.60 13.34
N LYS A 130 19.37 11.33 13.01
CA LYS A 130 19.94 10.89 11.72
C LYS A 130 18.95 10.90 10.59
N LYS A 131 17.68 10.69 10.89
CA LYS A 131 16.63 10.58 9.89
C LYS A 131 15.30 11.10 10.39
N VAL A 132 14.60 11.81 9.52
CA VAL A 132 13.21 12.22 9.68
C VAL A 132 12.43 11.74 8.45
N VAL A 133 11.28 11.09 8.66
CA VAL A 133 10.37 10.69 7.59
C VAL A 133 9.00 11.24 7.91
N THR A 134 8.34 11.80 6.90
CA THR A 134 6.93 12.13 6.95
C THR A 134 6.22 11.54 5.73
N GLU A 135 5.09 10.90 5.96
CA GLU A 135 4.28 10.29 4.90
C GLU A 135 2.81 10.65 5.07
N TYR A 136 2.16 10.82 3.94
CA TYR A 136 0.72 11.01 3.85
C TYR A 136 0.13 9.98 2.91
N LEU A 137 -0.66 9.07 3.47
CA LEU A 137 -1.43 8.08 2.70
C LEU A 137 -2.85 8.56 2.52
N VAL A 138 -3.36 8.47 1.30
CA VAL A 138 -4.77 8.68 1.01
C VAL A 138 -5.27 7.63 0.03
N THR A 139 -6.43 7.01 0.34
CA THR A 139 -7.09 6.00 -0.48
C THR A 139 -8.60 6.26 -0.54
N ARG A 140 -9.00 7.52 -0.54
CA ARG A 140 -10.41 7.91 -0.38
C ARG A 140 -11.19 7.96 -1.67
N ASN A 141 -10.54 8.30 -2.77
CA ASN A 141 -11.23 8.55 -4.03
C ASN A 141 -11.56 7.24 -4.77
N GLN A 142 -10.59 6.32 -4.84
CA GLN A 142 -10.73 5.00 -5.47
C GLN A 142 -11.41 5.10 -6.84
N SER A 143 -10.91 6.05 -7.68
CA SER A 143 -11.41 6.38 -9.01
C SER A 143 -12.83 6.95 -9.05
N GLY A 144 -13.29 7.53 -7.92
CA GLY A 144 -14.56 8.25 -7.84
C GLY A 144 -15.74 7.39 -7.35
N PRO A 145 -16.96 7.94 -7.39
CA PRO A 145 -18.12 7.33 -6.73
C PRO A 145 -18.84 6.27 -7.57
N PHE A 146 -18.51 6.15 -8.85
CA PHE A 146 -19.26 5.30 -9.78
C PHE A 146 -18.40 4.14 -10.24
N HIS A 147 -18.95 2.94 -10.20
CA HIS A 147 -18.41 1.78 -10.87
C HIS A 147 -18.79 1.79 -12.36
N PHE A 148 -18.04 1.07 -13.21
CA PHE A 148 -18.33 0.96 -14.62
C PHE A 148 -19.72 0.35 -14.83
N ILE A 149 -20.67 1.12 -15.42
CA ILE A 149 -22.01 0.65 -15.74
C ILE A 149 -22.06 0.28 -17.20
N ILE A 150 -21.98 -1.02 -17.50
CA ILE A 150 -21.96 -1.58 -18.86
C ILE A 150 -23.22 -1.21 -19.68
N PHE A 151 -24.34 -0.88 -19.00
CA PHE A 151 -25.64 -0.74 -19.64
C PHE A 151 -26.11 0.72 -19.88
N ASP A 152 -25.30 1.72 -19.56
CA ASP A 152 -25.72 3.13 -19.70
C ASP A 152 -24.63 3.98 -20.39
N HIS A 153 -24.07 3.45 -21.47
CA HIS A 153 -23.02 4.12 -22.27
C HIS A 153 -23.43 5.53 -22.73
N ASP A 154 -24.71 5.78 -22.92
CA ASP A 154 -25.20 7.06 -23.45
C ASP A 154 -25.25 8.18 -22.39
N LYS A 155 -25.25 7.83 -21.10
CA LYS A 155 -25.32 8.78 -20.01
C LYS A 155 -23.97 9.13 -19.37
N TYR A 156 -22.98 8.26 -19.53
CA TYR A 156 -21.65 8.44 -18.94
C TYR A 156 -20.59 8.67 -20.00
N GLN A 157 -20.24 9.93 -20.24
CA GLN A 157 -19.23 10.34 -21.22
C GLN A 157 -17.83 10.57 -20.60
N GLY A 158 -17.55 9.98 -19.45
CA GLY A 158 -16.26 10.05 -18.78
C GLY A 158 -15.35 8.87 -19.14
N PRO A 159 -14.08 8.88 -18.67
CA PRO A 159 -13.23 7.72 -18.75
C PRO A 159 -13.90 6.56 -18.00
N GLY A 160 -14.02 5.39 -18.66
CA GLY A 160 -14.64 4.22 -18.10
C GLY A 160 -13.89 3.68 -16.88
N GLY A 161 -14.60 3.02 -15.99
CA GLY A 161 -14.11 2.52 -14.72
C GLY A 161 -14.26 3.55 -13.59
N GLY A 162 -14.02 3.13 -12.36
CA GLY A 162 -14.13 3.95 -11.17
C GLY A 162 -14.96 3.29 -10.08
N GLY A 163 -14.98 3.89 -8.90
CA GLY A 163 -15.64 3.30 -7.74
C GLY A 163 -14.96 1.99 -7.31
N ASP A 164 -13.65 1.90 -7.50
CA ASP A 164 -12.84 0.75 -7.08
C ASP A 164 -12.96 0.54 -5.56
N ASP A 165 -12.84 -0.69 -5.12
CA ASP A 165 -12.79 -1.04 -3.70
C ASP A 165 -11.42 -1.67 -3.41
N TYR A 166 -10.42 -0.83 -3.24
CA TYR A 166 -9.02 -1.24 -3.09
C TYR A 166 -8.87 -2.44 -2.16
N TYR A 167 -8.13 -3.44 -2.64
CA TYR A 167 -7.87 -4.72 -1.98
C TYR A 167 -9.03 -5.72 -1.97
N ASN A 168 -10.26 -5.33 -2.23
CA ASN A 168 -11.38 -6.26 -2.39
C ASN A 168 -11.56 -6.68 -3.85
N ASN A 169 -12.14 -7.84 -4.07
CA ASN A 169 -12.45 -8.34 -5.41
C ASN A 169 -13.61 -9.33 -5.32
N ILE A 170 -14.45 -9.38 -6.35
CA ILE A 170 -15.66 -10.21 -6.37
C ILE A 170 -15.30 -11.68 -6.57
N GLU A 171 -14.35 -11.98 -7.44
CA GLU A 171 -13.91 -13.34 -7.76
C GLU A 171 -12.98 -13.88 -6.66
N TYR A 172 -12.12 -13.03 -6.13
CA TYR A 172 -11.13 -13.35 -5.10
C TYR A 172 -11.57 -12.75 -3.76
N ILE A 173 -12.60 -13.34 -3.16
CA ILE A 173 -13.31 -12.78 -1.98
C ILE A 173 -12.44 -12.50 -0.76
N THR A 174 -11.24 -13.10 -0.67
CA THR A 174 -10.24 -12.77 0.37
C THR A 174 -9.49 -11.47 0.07
N GLY A 175 -9.72 -10.89 -1.10
CA GLY A 175 -9.04 -9.68 -1.56
C GLY A 175 -7.53 -9.83 -1.61
N SER A 176 -6.82 -8.71 -1.58
CA SER A 176 -5.35 -8.67 -1.57
C SER A 176 -4.76 -9.11 -0.22
N SER A 177 -5.07 -10.34 0.20
CA SER A 177 -4.59 -10.92 1.46
C SER A 177 -3.97 -12.31 1.27
N TYR A 178 -3.11 -12.68 2.24
CA TYR A 178 -2.55 -14.01 2.37
C TYR A 178 -2.78 -14.52 3.80
N PHE A 179 -3.57 -15.59 3.94
CA PHE A 179 -4.05 -16.09 5.24
C PHE A 179 -4.66 -14.99 6.12
N GLY A 180 -5.47 -14.11 5.53
CA GLY A 180 -6.14 -13.01 6.23
C GLY A 180 -5.26 -11.79 6.51
N GLN A 181 -3.96 -11.84 6.24
CA GLN A 181 -3.07 -10.70 6.35
C GLN A 181 -3.03 -9.93 5.02
N GLY A 182 -3.27 -8.62 5.07
CA GLY A 182 -3.22 -7.75 3.91
C GLY A 182 -1.81 -7.66 3.31
N ILE A 183 -1.72 -7.72 1.99
CA ILE A 183 -0.48 -7.51 1.24
C ILE A 183 -0.41 -6.03 0.86
N GLY A 184 0.72 -5.37 1.15
CA GLY A 184 0.93 -3.96 0.86
C GLY A 184 0.79 -3.06 2.10
N SER A 185 -0.10 -2.06 2.08
CA SER A 185 -0.21 -1.10 3.17
C SER A 185 -0.81 -1.70 4.45
N PRO A 186 -0.10 -1.64 5.59
CA PRO A 186 -0.62 -2.12 6.87
C PRO A 186 -1.75 -1.24 7.44
N LEU A 187 -1.98 -0.06 6.86
CA LEU A 187 -3.04 0.87 7.27
C LEU A 187 -4.42 0.50 6.71
N LEU A 188 -4.47 -0.39 5.70
CA LEU A 188 -5.70 -1.03 5.27
C LEU A 188 -5.94 -2.25 6.15
N THR A 189 -6.98 -2.20 6.97
CA THR A 189 -7.21 -3.20 8.04
C THR A 189 -7.33 -4.61 7.48
N SER A 190 -6.38 -5.47 7.83
CA SER A 190 -6.33 -6.85 7.37
C SER A 190 -7.56 -7.66 7.81
N PRO A 191 -8.11 -8.54 6.97
CA PRO A 191 -9.28 -9.36 7.27
C PRO A 191 -9.18 -10.21 8.55
N GLN A 192 -7.98 -10.63 8.94
CA GLN A 192 -7.77 -11.39 10.19
C GLN A 192 -8.26 -10.65 11.46
N TYR A 193 -8.44 -9.33 11.40
CA TYR A 193 -8.96 -8.52 12.52
C TYR A 193 -10.48 -8.32 12.46
N ASN A 194 -11.17 -8.93 11.50
CA ASN A 194 -12.62 -8.92 11.46
C ASN A 194 -13.19 -9.80 12.57
N THR A 195 -14.06 -9.23 13.39
CA THR A 195 -14.64 -9.93 14.57
C THR A 195 -15.82 -10.85 14.23
N ASN A 196 -16.37 -10.71 13.03
CA ASN A 196 -17.56 -11.43 12.55
C ASN A 196 -17.23 -12.60 11.59
N GLY A 197 -15.95 -12.92 11.39
CA GLY A 197 -15.49 -13.98 10.49
C GLY A 197 -15.51 -13.61 9.01
N ASP A 198 -15.82 -12.39 8.63
CA ASP A 198 -15.70 -11.92 7.26
C ASP A 198 -14.25 -11.93 6.79
N ILE A 199 -14.02 -12.31 5.55
CA ILE A 199 -12.69 -12.51 4.97
C ILE A 199 -12.28 -11.38 4.01
N ASP A 200 -13.13 -10.37 3.83
CA ASP A 200 -12.87 -9.18 3.03
C ASP A 200 -12.31 -8.01 3.86
N PHE A 201 -11.74 -7.03 3.18
CA PHE A 201 -11.27 -5.79 3.83
C PHE A 201 -12.47 -4.89 4.14
N LYS A 202 -12.65 -4.54 5.42
CA LYS A 202 -13.75 -3.65 5.87
C LYS A 202 -13.34 -2.18 5.88
N ASN A 203 -12.06 -1.88 5.74
CA ASN A 203 -11.52 -0.52 5.81
C ASN A 203 -10.46 -0.31 4.74
N THR A 204 -10.88 0.19 3.59
CA THR A 204 -10.01 0.46 2.43
C THR A 204 -9.90 1.95 2.11
N ARG A 205 -10.80 2.79 2.66
CA ARG A 205 -10.77 4.24 2.50
C ARG A 205 -10.20 4.91 3.73
N VAL A 206 -8.94 5.32 3.63
CA VAL A 206 -8.20 5.92 4.74
C VAL A 206 -7.53 7.24 4.35
N ARG A 207 -7.18 8.02 5.35
CA ARG A 207 -6.26 9.15 5.29
C ARG A 207 -5.37 9.07 6.52
N ALA A 208 -4.08 8.98 6.31
CA ALA A 208 -3.13 8.82 7.40
C ALA A 208 -1.93 9.75 7.23
N TRP A 209 -1.48 10.31 8.34
CA TRP A 209 -0.19 10.98 8.47
C TRP A 209 0.72 10.09 9.30
N HIS A 210 1.93 9.85 8.79
CA HIS A 210 2.97 9.12 9.48
C HIS A 210 4.20 10.00 9.67
N LEU A 211 4.77 9.97 10.89
CA LEU A 211 6.02 10.63 11.25
C LEU A 211 6.96 9.61 11.86
N ALA A 212 8.22 9.62 11.45
CA ALA A 212 9.24 8.80 12.06
C ALA A 212 10.54 9.58 12.27
N PHE A 213 11.21 9.27 13.36
CA PHE A 213 12.50 9.85 13.75
C PHE A 213 13.45 8.73 14.12
N GLU A 214 14.71 8.86 13.77
CA GLU A 214 15.76 7.88 14.04
C GLU A 214 17.05 8.60 14.39
N GLY A 215 17.77 8.12 15.41
CA GLY A 215 19.06 8.68 15.81
C GLY A 215 19.76 7.82 16.86
N ASP A 216 20.94 8.27 17.27
CA ASP A 216 21.72 7.65 18.35
C ASP A 216 21.72 8.54 19.58
N LEU A 217 21.36 8.00 20.72
CA LEU A 217 21.51 8.65 22.02
C LEU A 217 22.95 8.54 22.52
N SER A 218 23.65 7.51 22.09
CA SER A 218 25.08 7.27 22.36
C SER A 218 25.68 6.35 21.28
N PRO A 219 26.99 6.12 21.22
CA PRO A 219 27.60 5.15 20.30
C PRO A 219 27.06 3.71 20.46
N MET A 220 26.43 3.40 21.60
CA MET A 220 25.89 2.07 21.91
C MET A 220 24.37 1.99 21.84
N VAL A 221 23.67 3.12 21.81
CA VAL A 221 22.21 3.17 21.93
C VAL A 221 21.63 3.97 20.77
N SER A 222 20.85 3.33 19.93
CA SER A 222 20.04 3.98 18.90
C SER A 222 18.55 3.88 19.23
N TYR A 223 17.79 4.78 18.69
CA TYR A 223 16.34 4.84 18.86
C TYR A 223 15.60 5.05 17.55
N ARG A 224 14.34 4.63 17.52
CA ARG A 224 13.37 4.95 16.50
C ARG A 224 12.03 5.28 17.11
N LEU A 225 11.47 6.42 16.73
CA LEU A 225 10.13 6.85 17.09
C LEU A 225 9.25 6.82 15.86
N ARG A 226 8.04 6.29 15.97
CA ARG A 226 7.03 6.29 14.91
C ARG A 226 5.71 6.76 15.48
N TYR A 227 5.00 7.57 14.70
CA TYR A 227 3.67 8.02 15.06
C TYR A 227 2.78 8.10 13.83
N THR A 228 1.57 7.59 13.93
CA THR A 228 0.59 7.58 12.85
C THR A 228 -0.74 8.11 13.34
N LEU A 229 -1.28 9.08 12.62
CA LEU A 229 -2.65 9.59 12.78
C LEU A 229 -3.47 9.09 11.60
N MET A 230 -4.57 8.37 11.83
CA MET A 230 -5.40 7.83 10.77
C MET A 230 -6.89 8.14 10.97
N ASN A 231 -7.55 8.52 9.89
CA ASN A 231 -8.99 8.56 9.76
C ASN A 231 -9.44 7.51 8.73
N SER A 232 -10.52 6.83 9.03
CA SER A 232 -11.05 5.68 8.29
C SER A 232 -12.53 5.85 7.99
N TRP A 233 -12.94 5.52 6.75
CA TRP A 233 -14.32 5.67 6.27
C TRP A 233 -14.97 4.34 5.89
N GLY A 234 -14.31 3.19 6.16
CA GLY A 234 -14.78 1.89 5.71
C GLY A 234 -14.46 1.65 4.24
N LYS A 235 -15.31 0.96 3.53
CA LYS A 235 -15.16 0.71 2.09
C LYS A 235 -16.22 1.46 1.27
N PRO A 236 -16.08 1.62 -0.06
CA PRO A 236 -16.99 2.42 -0.89
C PRO A 236 -18.45 2.01 -0.75
N TYR A 237 -18.73 0.72 -0.82
CA TYR A 237 -20.09 0.17 -0.83
C TYR A 237 -20.65 -0.18 0.56
N ALA A 238 -19.83 -0.07 1.61
CA ALA A 238 -20.22 -0.23 3.00
C ALA A 238 -19.44 0.74 3.91
N PRO A 239 -19.71 2.04 3.82
CA PRO A 239 -19.02 3.03 4.63
C PRO A 239 -19.40 2.87 6.11
N PHE A 240 -18.46 3.25 7.00
CA PHE A 240 -18.79 3.37 8.41
C PHE A 240 -19.85 4.47 8.64
N LEU A 241 -20.78 4.23 9.55
CA LEU A 241 -21.79 5.25 9.95
C LEU A 241 -21.13 6.55 10.42
N ASN A 242 -20.07 6.43 11.20
CA ASN A 242 -19.21 7.52 11.64
C ASN A 242 -17.76 7.21 11.29
N ASN A 243 -17.02 8.21 10.88
CA ASN A 243 -15.58 8.06 10.64
C ASN A 243 -14.89 7.56 11.90
N LYS A 244 -14.03 6.57 11.73
CA LYS A 244 -13.21 6.03 12.81
C LYS A 244 -11.83 6.66 12.80
N ARG A 245 -11.23 6.83 13.97
CA ARG A 245 -9.88 7.38 14.13
C ARG A 245 -8.99 6.37 14.83
N SER A 246 -7.71 6.40 14.51
CA SER A 246 -6.67 5.68 15.21
C SER A 246 -5.43 6.57 15.32
N ASN A 247 -4.83 6.54 16.50
CA ASN A 247 -3.52 7.13 16.79
C ASN A 247 -2.63 6.00 17.23
N SER A 248 -1.52 5.80 16.54
CA SER A 248 -0.59 4.71 16.82
C SER A 248 0.80 5.29 17.06
N GLY A 249 1.42 4.93 18.16
CA GLY A 249 2.76 5.35 18.51
C GLY A 249 3.67 4.17 18.83
N GLN A 250 4.94 4.25 18.47
CA GLN A 250 5.94 3.24 18.80
C GLN A 250 7.28 3.90 19.17
N VAL A 251 7.89 3.38 20.21
CA VAL A 251 9.28 3.65 20.60
C VAL A 251 10.06 2.35 20.51
N GLU A 252 11.14 2.35 19.76
CA GLU A 252 12.08 1.23 19.64
C GLU A 252 13.45 1.71 20.08
N VAL A 253 14.13 0.93 20.90
CA VAL A 253 15.50 1.17 21.36
C VAL A 253 16.34 -0.05 21.05
N LYS A 254 17.53 0.19 20.49
CA LYS A 254 18.54 -0.82 20.21
C LYS A 254 19.79 -0.54 21.02
N TYR A 255 20.33 -1.58 21.63
CA TYR A 255 21.57 -1.53 22.37
C TYR A 255 22.62 -2.47 21.76
N HIS A 256 23.73 -1.88 21.34
CA HIS A 256 24.90 -2.61 20.83
C HIS A 256 25.91 -2.80 21.96
N HIS A 257 26.10 -4.03 22.39
CA HIS A 257 26.98 -4.31 23.53
C HIS A 257 28.45 -4.21 23.10
N PRO A 258 29.26 -3.35 23.73
CA PRO A 258 30.63 -3.03 23.26
C PRO A 258 31.62 -4.19 23.36
N ARG A 259 31.39 -5.16 24.27
CA ARG A 259 32.25 -6.33 24.51
C ARG A 259 31.74 -7.61 23.85
N LEU A 260 30.49 -7.66 23.42
CA LEU A 260 29.87 -8.82 22.75
C LEU A 260 29.72 -8.48 21.26
N GLN A 261 30.77 -8.65 20.50
CA GLN A 261 30.79 -8.34 19.07
C GLN A 261 29.68 -9.10 18.35
N GLY A 262 28.84 -8.35 17.61
CA GLY A 262 27.70 -8.89 16.87
C GLY A 262 26.41 -9.08 17.67
N TRP A 263 26.39 -8.77 18.96
CA TRP A 263 25.15 -8.81 19.76
C TRP A 263 24.44 -7.46 19.75
N GLU A 264 23.19 -7.48 19.32
CA GLU A 264 22.24 -6.35 19.36
C GLU A 264 21.01 -6.78 20.19
N PHE A 265 20.61 -5.96 21.14
CA PHE A 265 19.38 -6.13 21.89
C PHE A 265 18.39 -5.07 21.44
N THR A 266 17.20 -5.49 21.03
CA THR A 266 16.13 -4.57 20.61
C THR A 266 14.94 -4.72 21.54
N GLY A 267 14.44 -3.60 22.04
CA GLY A 267 13.19 -3.51 22.76
C GLY A 267 12.28 -2.48 22.12
N ALA A 268 10.98 -2.77 22.06
CA ALA A 268 10.00 -1.84 21.53
C ALA A 268 8.74 -1.82 22.40
N VAL A 269 8.11 -0.64 22.48
CA VAL A 269 6.79 -0.44 23.06
C VAL A 269 5.93 0.28 22.04
N ALA A 270 4.71 -0.20 21.82
CA ALA A 270 3.75 0.42 20.93
C ALA A 270 2.40 0.60 21.64
N ALA A 271 1.68 1.64 21.26
CA ALA A 271 0.33 1.89 21.75
C ALA A 271 -0.57 2.42 20.64
N ASP A 272 -1.80 1.95 20.64
CA ASP A 272 -2.89 2.45 19.81
C ASP A 272 -3.97 3.08 20.69
N ALA A 273 -4.58 4.16 20.19
CA ALA A 273 -5.74 4.79 20.82
C ALA A 273 -6.74 5.25 19.76
N GLY A 274 -8.03 5.00 19.98
CA GLY A 274 -9.07 5.50 19.09
C GLY A 274 -10.18 4.51 18.79
N SER A 275 -11.12 4.94 17.94
CA SER A 275 -12.37 4.21 17.67
C SER A 275 -12.23 3.08 16.62
N LEU A 276 -11.08 2.94 15.94
CA LEU A 276 -10.89 1.90 14.93
C LEU A 276 -10.44 0.57 15.55
N TYR A 277 -9.36 0.62 16.33
CA TYR A 277 -8.75 -0.56 16.96
C TYR A 277 -8.95 -0.63 18.48
N GLY A 278 -9.54 0.45 19.06
CA GLY A 278 -9.58 0.62 20.52
C GLY A 278 -8.23 1.07 21.10
N ASP A 279 -8.11 0.96 22.41
CA ASP A 279 -6.89 1.32 23.12
C ASP A 279 -6.11 0.04 23.42
N ASN A 280 -4.89 -0.06 22.88
CA ASN A 280 -4.03 -1.22 23.00
C ASN A 280 -2.60 -0.82 23.36
N VAL A 281 -1.89 -1.69 24.05
CA VAL A 281 -0.46 -1.57 24.31
C VAL A 281 0.22 -2.90 23.99
N GLY A 282 1.36 -2.83 23.29
CA GLY A 282 2.19 -3.98 22.94
C GLY A 282 3.66 -3.73 23.23
N PHE A 283 4.42 -4.78 23.50
CA PHE A 283 5.87 -4.77 23.74
C PHE A 283 6.51 -6.10 23.32
#